data_46d41c7d80d373efa6f57922a4df5e7f
#
_entry.id   46d41c7d80d373efa6f57922a4df5e7f
#
_cell.length_a   1.000
_cell.length_b   1.000
_cell.length_c   1.000
_cell.angle_alpha   90.00
_cell.angle_beta   90.00
_cell.angle_gamma   90.00
#
_symmetry.space_group_name_H-M   'P 1'
#
loop_
_entity.id
_entity.type
_entity.pdbx_description
1 polymer ?
#
loop_
_entity_poly.entity_id
_entity_poly.type
_entity_poly.pdbx_seq_one_letter_code
_entity_poly.pdbx_strand_id
1 'polypeptide(L)'
;MKNYLAIIAEKIRIFIMRLRLKKQKNALHYMSNGEALPKPYTKEEEEEKIELLLGGERSVRDQLIEHNLRLVVYIARKFDNTGVELDDLISVGTIGLIKAINTFNANKNIKLATYASRCIENEILMHLRKVV
;
A
#
# COMPACT_ATOMS: atom_id res chain seq x y z
N MET A 1 -2.69 -20.45 5.31
CA MET A 1 -2.27 -19.11 5.76
C MET A 1 -0.88 -18.70 5.27
N LYS A 2 0.12 -19.57 5.41
CA LYS A 2 1.48 -19.28 4.90
C LYS A 2 1.50 -19.02 3.39
N ASN A 3 0.70 -19.76 2.62
CA ASN A 3 0.63 -19.57 1.17
C ASN A 3 -0.01 -18.23 0.77
N TYR A 4 -0.96 -17.73 1.56
CA TYR A 4 -1.60 -16.44 1.30
C TYR A 4 -0.62 -15.29 1.49
N LEU A 5 0.15 -15.32 2.58
CA LEU A 5 1.18 -14.30 2.83
C LEU A 5 2.28 -14.33 1.79
N ALA A 6 2.70 -15.52 1.35
CA ALA A 6 3.70 -15.67 0.30
C ALA A 6 3.19 -15.11 -1.03
N ILE A 7 1.94 -15.37 -1.38
CA ILE A 7 1.31 -14.84 -2.60
C ILE A 7 1.24 -13.30 -2.56
N ILE A 8 0.88 -12.74 -1.42
CA ILE A 8 0.82 -11.29 -1.24
C ILE A 8 2.23 -10.69 -1.37
N ALA A 9 3.22 -11.29 -0.72
CA ALA A 9 4.61 -10.83 -0.79
C ALA A 9 5.13 -10.86 -2.23
N GLU A 10 4.80 -11.91 -2.98
CA GLU A 10 5.19 -12.04 -4.38
C GLU A 10 4.52 -10.96 -5.25
N LYS A 11 3.23 -10.74 -5.07
CA LYS A 11 2.50 -9.68 -5.78
C LYS A 11 3.08 -8.30 -5.50
N ILE A 12 3.50 -8.04 -4.27
CA ILE A 12 4.17 -6.80 -3.91
C ILE A 12 5.50 -6.65 -4.61
N ARG A 13 6.31 -7.72 -4.64
CA ARG A 13 7.58 -7.70 -5.36
C ARG A 13 7.38 -7.40 -6.84
N ILE A 14 6.41 -8.03 -7.46
CA ILE A 14 6.08 -7.80 -8.88
C ILE A 14 5.64 -6.35 -9.07
N PHE A 15 4.81 -5.82 -8.19
CA PHE A 15 4.34 -4.45 -8.25
C PHE A 15 5.49 -3.44 -8.12
N ILE A 16 6.36 -3.65 -7.14
CA ILE A 16 7.55 -2.80 -6.94
C ILE A 16 8.49 -2.91 -8.14
N MET A 17 8.69 -4.11 -8.68
CA MET A 17 9.49 -4.32 -9.87
C MET A 17 8.92 -3.58 -11.09
N ARG A 18 7.60 -3.61 -11.27
CA ARG A 18 6.94 -2.85 -12.35
C ARG A 18 7.19 -1.35 -12.21
N LEU A 19 7.11 -0.83 -11.00
CA LEU A 19 7.42 0.58 -10.73
C LEU A 19 8.87 0.89 -11.02
N ARG A 20 9.80 0.01 -10.64
CA ARG A 20 11.23 0.17 -10.94
C ARG A 20 11.50 0.18 -12.44
N LEU A 21 10.89 -0.75 -13.18
CA LEU A 21 11.05 -0.83 -14.63
C LEU A 21 10.48 0.40 -15.33
N LYS A 22 9.37 0.95 -14.85
CA LYS A 22 8.77 2.16 -15.41
C LYS A 22 9.59 3.42 -15.14
N LYS A 23 10.24 3.51 -13.99
CA LYS A 23 10.92 4.71 -13.51
C LYS A 23 12.44 4.59 -13.45
N GLN A 24 12.99 3.48 -13.91
CA GLN A 24 14.43 3.19 -13.91
C GLN A 24 15.05 3.17 -12.50
N LYS A 25 16.37 3.45 -12.44
CA LYS A 25 17.24 3.17 -11.29
C LYS A 25 16.81 3.77 -9.94
N ASN A 26 15.87 4.69 -9.90
CA ASN A 26 15.57 5.46 -8.71
C ASN A 26 14.11 5.31 -8.24
N ALA A 27 13.42 4.22 -8.62
CA ALA A 27 12.02 4.04 -8.26
C ALA A 27 11.79 4.09 -6.75
N LEU A 28 12.63 3.43 -5.95
CA LEU A 28 12.52 3.47 -4.50
C LEU A 28 12.82 4.84 -3.92
N HIS A 29 13.78 5.56 -4.50
CA HIS A 29 14.05 6.93 -4.09
C HIS A 29 12.85 7.84 -4.36
N TYR A 30 12.24 7.73 -5.53
CA TYR A 30 11.04 8.48 -5.87
C TYR A 30 9.87 8.08 -4.98
N MET A 31 9.73 6.79 -4.67
CA MET A 31 8.70 6.32 -3.73
C MET A 31 8.90 6.91 -2.34
N SER A 32 10.13 6.93 -1.84
CA SER A 32 10.42 7.47 -0.52
C SER A 32 10.19 8.98 -0.45
N ASN A 33 10.34 9.71 -1.54
CA ASN A 33 10.01 11.14 -1.62
C ASN A 33 8.53 11.40 -1.93
N GLY A 34 7.83 10.42 -2.46
CA GLY A 34 6.42 10.54 -2.83
C GLY A 34 6.16 11.36 -4.09
N GLU A 35 7.20 11.90 -4.72
CA GLU A 35 7.06 12.85 -5.83
C GLU A 35 6.60 12.21 -7.13
N ALA A 36 7.07 10.99 -7.42
CA ALA A 36 6.77 10.28 -8.67
C ALA A 36 5.53 9.41 -8.58
N LEU A 37 4.88 9.37 -7.42
CA LEU A 37 3.70 8.54 -7.22
C LEU A 37 2.43 9.25 -7.72
N PRO A 38 1.44 8.48 -8.19
CA PRO A 38 0.16 9.06 -8.59
C PRO A 38 -0.48 9.84 -7.45
N LYS A 39 -1.21 10.89 -7.81
CA LYS A 39 -1.99 11.63 -6.84
C LYS A 39 -3.11 10.77 -6.25
N PRO A 40 -3.47 10.96 -4.99
CA PRO A 40 -4.65 10.29 -4.42
C PRO A 40 -5.89 10.60 -5.25
N TYR A 41 -6.80 9.64 -5.32
CA TYR A 41 -8.10 9.88 -5.94
C TYR A 41 -8.90 10.90 -5.15
N THR A 42 -9.75 11.64 -5.84
CA THR A 42 -10.78 12.43 -5.19
C THR A 42 -11.79 11.48 -4.53
N LYS A 43 -12.61 12.02 -3.63
CA LYS A 43 -13.64 11.23 -2.96
C LYS A 43 -14.54 10.50 -3.97
N GLU A 44 -14.97 11.22 -4.99
CA GLU A 44 -15.87 10.70 -6.03
C GLU A 44 -15.19 9.61 -6.86
N GLU A 45 -13.96 9.84 -7.27
CA GLU A 45 -13.18 8.86 -8.03
C GLU A 45 -12.95 7.58 -7.22
N GLU A 46 -12.62 7.72 -5.93
CA GLU A 46 -12.37 6.58 -5.06
C GLU A 46 -13.64 5.77 -4.83
N GLU A 47 -14.77 6.42 -4.59
CA GLU A 47 -16.07 5.76 -4.46
C GLU A 47 -16.43 4.96 -5.70
N GLU A 48 -16.22 5.52 -6.88
CA GLU A 48 -16.44 4.83 -8.14
C GLU A 48 -15.54 3.60 -8.28
N LYS A 49 -14.27 3.73 -7.94
CA LYS A 49 -13.32 2.60 -7.98
C LYS A 49 -13.70 1.49 -7.00
N ILE A 50 -14.13 1.86 -5.82
CA ILE A 50 -14.58 0.90 -4.80
C ILE A 50 -15.81 0.14 -5.28
N GLU A 51 -16.78 0.81 -5.88
CA GLU A 51 -17.95 0.16 -6.45
C GLU A 51 -17.57 -0.85 -7.53
N LEU A 52 -16.66 -0.48 -8.43
CA LEU A 52 -16.18 -1.38 -9.46
C LEU A 52 -15.46 -2.59 -8.86
N LEU A 53 -14.65 -2.38 -7.82
CA LEU A 53 -13.96 -3.45 -7.13
C LEU A 53 -14.95 -4.43 -6.49
N LEU A 54 -15.96 -3.93 -5.82
CA LEU A 54 -17.00 -4.75 -5.19
C LEU A 54 -17.83 -5.50 -6.25
N GLY A 55 -17.92 -4.95 -7.45
CA GLY A 55 -18.58 -5.58 -8.59
C GLY A 55 -17.74 -6.65 -9.30
N GLY A 56 -16.51 -6.90 -8.83
CA GLY A 56 -15.64 -7.95 -9.39
C GLY A 56 -14.58 -7.47 -10.37
N GLU A 57 -14.46 -6.17 -10.61
CA GLU A 57 -13.44 -5.58 -11.49
C GLU A 57 -12.07 -5.57 -10.83
N ARG A 58 -11.27 -6.60 -11.08
CA ARG A 58 -9.95 -6.76 -10.43
C ARG A 58 -8.90 -5.74 -10.86
N SER A 59 -9.00 -5.22 -12.07
CA SER A 59 -8.06 -4.20 -12.58
C SER A 59 -8.07 -2.94 -11.75
N VAL A 60 -9.20 -2.60 -11.15
CA VAL A 60 -9.37 -1.43 -10.29
C VAL A 60 -8.59 -1.56 -8.98
N ARG A 61 -8.35 -2.78 -8.52
CA ARG A 61 -7.59 -3.04 -7.30
C ARG A 61 -6.16 -2.49 -7.40
N ASP A 62 -5.48 -2.75 -8.51
CA ASP A 62 -4.13 -2.23 -8.72
C ASP A 62 -4.12 -0.70 -8.77
N GLN A 63 -5.15 -0.10 -9.38
CA GLN A 63 -5.30 1.35 -9.41
C GLN A 63 -5.49 1.93 -8.01
N LEU A 64 -6.31 1.30 -7.18
CA LEU A 64 -6.50 1.72 -5.79
C LEU A 64 -5.20 1.62 -4.99
N ILE A 65 -4.41 0.57 -5.19
CA ILE A 65 -3.11 0.43 -4.56
C ILE A 65 -2.18 1.56 -5.00
N GLU A 66 -2.04 1.77 -6.30
CA GLU A 66 -1.15 2.81 -6.84
C GLU A 66 -1.48 4.20 -6.31
N HIS A 67 -2.76 4.55 -6.27
CA HIS A 67 -3.20 5.87 -5.84
C HIS A 67 -3.24 6.06 -4.33
N ASN A 68 -2.89 5.03 -3.56
CA ASN A 68 -2.73 5.08 -2.11
C ASN A 68 -1.28 4.86 -1.65
N LEU A 69 -0.32 4.73 -2.57
CA LEU A 69 1.08 4.53 -2.20
C LEU A 69 1.69 5.73 -1.49
N ARG A 70 1.24 6.95 -1.77
CA ARG A 70 1.69 8.13 -1.03
C ARG A 70 1.37 8.02 0.45
N LEU A 71 0.21 7.43 0.77
CA LEU A 71 -0.17 7.19 2.15
C LEU A 71 0.78 6.21 2.83
N VAL A 72 1.17 5.14 2.12
CA VAL A 72 2.15 4.17 2.63
C VAL A 72 3.47 4.86 2.95
N VAL A 73 3.98 5.67 2.03
CA VAL A 73 5.24 6.39 2.22
C VAL A 73 5.15 7.35 3.40
N TYR A 74 4.05 8.07 3.50
CA TYR A 74 3.81 9.00 4.60
C TYR A 74 3.86 8.30 5.96
N ILE A 75 3.18 7.16 6.07
CA ILE A 75 3.16 6.38 7.33
C ILE A 75 4.53 5.75 7.61
N ALA A 76 5.16 5.16 6.58
CA ALA A 76 6.47 4.52 6.74
C ALA A 76 7.52 5.49 7.27
N ARG A 77 7.50 6.74 6.83
CA ARG A 77 8.43 7.77 7.31
C ARG A 77 8.32 8.06 8.79
N LYS A 78 7.18 7.84 9.39
CA LYS A 78 7.01 8.00 10.84
C LYS A 78 7.85 7.00 11.64
N PHE A 79 8.28 5.91 11.02
CA PHE A 79 9.09 4.87 11.64
C PHE A 79 10.56 4.93 11.24
N ASP A 80 10.99 6.06 10.69
CA ASP A 80 12.33 6.24 10.11
C ASP A 80 13.45 6.07 11.17
N ASN A 81 13.15 6.37 12.43
CA ASN A 81 14.11 6.29 13.53
C ASN A 81 14.22 4.89 14.17
N THR A 82 13.64 3.88 13.58
CA THR A 82 13.62 2.51 14.14
C THR A 82 14.86 1.69 13.79
N GLY A 83 15.71 2.19 12.89
CA GLY A 83 16.86 1.46 12.39
C GLY A 83 16.57 0.53 11.22
N VAL A 84 15.31 0.35 10.85
CA VAL A 84 14.90 -0.42 9.67
C VAL A 84 14.89 0.52 8.46
N GLU A 85 15.40 0.04 7.34
CA GLU A 85 15.47 0.84 6.13
C GLU A 85 14.07 1.25 5.64
N LEU A 86 13.96 2.48 5.14
CA LEU A 86 12.69 3.02 4.67
C LEU A 86 12.08 2.17 3.56
N ASP A 87 12.91 1.62 2.67
CA ASP A 87 12.45 0.73 1.59
C ASP A 87 11.72 -0.49 2.13
N ASP A 88 12.25 -1.08 3.20
CA ASP A 88 11.64 -2.25 3.85
C ASP A 88 10.33 -1.85 4.51
N LEU A 89 10.30 -0.69 5.17
CA LEU A 89 9.07 -0.19 5.79
C LEU A 89 7.98 0.08 4.75
N ILE A 90 8.34 0.63 3.61
CA ILE A 90 7.40 0.87 2.50
C ILE A 90 6.86 -0.46 1.96
N SER A 91 7.72 -1.44 1.77
CA SER A 91 7.31 -2.76 1.29
C SER A 91 6.33 -3.42 2.27
N VAL A 92 6.64 -3.40 3.55
CA VAL A 92 5.77 -3.94 4.60
C VAL A 92 4.46 -3.16 4.69
N GLY A 93 4.53 -1.83 4.64
CA GLY A 93 3.35 -0.98 4.65
C GLY A 93 2.44 -1.24 3.45
N THR A 94 3.03 -1.53 2.29
CA THR A 94 2.25 -1.88 1.09
C THR A 94 1.47 -3.19 1.29
N ILE A 95 2.01 -4.14 2.04
CA ILE A 95 1.25 -5.35 2.43
C ILE A 95 0.00 -4.95 3.20
N GLY A 96 0.14 -4.04 4.15
CA GLY A 96 -0.99 -3.53 4.93
C GLY A 96 -2.04 -2.87 4.05
N LEU A 97 -1.62 -2.07 3.09
CA LEU A 97 -2.52 -1.43 2.12
C LEU A 97 -3.29 -2.46 1.30
N ILE A 98 -2.61 -3.49 0.80
CA ILE A 98 -3.25 -4.55 0.01
C ILE A 98 -4.30 -5.29 0.86
N LYS A 99 -3.96 -5.63 2.09
CA LYS A 99 -4.90 -6.23 3.02
C LYS A 99 -6.11 -5.35 3.25
N ALA A 100 -5.89 -4.05 3.40
CA ALA A 100 -6.98 -3.09 3.61
C ALA A 100 -7.94 -3.08 2.42
N ILE A 101 -7.41 -3.00 1.21
CA ILE A 101 -8.23 -2.96 0.00
C ILE A 101 -9.02 -4.26 -0.16
N ASN A 102 -8.42 -5.40 0.19
CA ASN A 102 -9.07 -6.70 0.08
C ASN A 102 -10.17 -6.92 1.12
N THR A 103 -10.10 -6.25 2.27
CA THR A 103 -11.00 -6.46 3.39
C THR A 103 -11.89 -5.25 3.68
N PHE A 104 -11.77 -4.20 2.88
CA PHE A 104 -12.54 -2.98 3.11
C PHE A 104 -14.04 -3.23 2.97
N ASN A 105 -14.80 -2.76 3.95
CA ASN A 105 -16.26 -2.82 3.94
C ASN A 105 -16.83 -1.41 3.80
N ALA A 106 -17.30 -1.09 2.60
CA ALA A 106 -17.86 0.23 2.28
C ALA A 106 -19.13 0.56 3.07
N ASN A 107 -19.79 -0.46 3.65
CA ASN A 107 -21.01 -0.26 4.44
C ASN A 107 -20.75 0.24 5.85
N LYS A 108 -19.51 0.24 6.31
CA LYS A 108 -19.14 0.65 7.66
C LYS A 108 -18.70 2.10 7.73
N ASN A 109 -19.31 3.00 7.14
CA ASN A 109 -19.13 4.46 7.31
C ASN A 109 -17.71 4.93 7.71
N ILE A 110 -16.68 4.22 7.25
CA ILE A 110 -15.26 4.54 7.45
C ILE A 110 -14.65 4.79 6.09
N LYS A 111 -13.84 5.82 5.96
CA LYS A 111 -13.11 6.10 4.72
C LYS A 111 -12.02 5.06 4.50
N LEU A 112 -11.76 4.71 3.25
CA LEU A 112 -10.70 3.76 2.89
C LEU A 112 -9.34 4.22 3.47
N ALA A 113 -9.00 5.49 3.35
CA ALA A 113 -7.72 6.01 3.86
C ALA A 113 -7.57 5.80 5.36
N THR A 114 -8.63 5.97 6.13
CA THR A 114 -8.62 5.75 7.59
C THR A 114 -8.38 4.28 7.92
N TYR A 115 -9.10 3.41 7.24
CA TYR A 115 -8.94 1.96 7.42
C TYR A 115 -7.56 1.48 6.96
N ALA A 116 -7.14 1.93 5.79
CA ALA A 116 -5.84 1.57 5.24
C ALA A 116 -4.69 2.03 6.12
N SER A 117 -4.77 3.24 6.70
CA SER A 117 -3.76 3.75 7.61
C SER A 117 -3.52 2.81 8.80
N ARG A 118 -4.59 2.29 9.38
CA ARG A 118 -4.50 1.32 10.48
C ARG A 118 -3.84 0.03 10.04
N CYS A 119 -4.23 -0.48 8.88
CA CYS A 119 -3.66 -1.72 8.35
C CYS A 119 -2.17 -1.56 8.01
N ILE A 120 -1.78 -0.42 7.45
CA ILE A 120 -0.39 -0.11 7.13
C ILE A 120 0.44 -0.03 8.42
N GLU A 121 -0.02 0.73 9.40
CA GLU A 121 0.67 0.85 10.69
C GLU A 121 0.81 -0.50 11.39
N ASN A 122 -0.24 -1.30 11.40
CA ASN A 122 -0.23 -2.61 12.04
C ASN A 122 0.80 -3.54 11.40
N GLU A 123 0.89 -3.55 10.07
CA GLU A 123 1.89 -4.38 9.38
C GLU A 123 3.32 -3.94 9.73
N ILE A 124 3.56 -2.63 9.74
CA ILE A 124 4.87 -2.09 10.10
C ILE A 124 5.21 -2.44 11.54
N LEU A 125 4.28 -2.25 12.48
CA LEU A 125 4.49 -2.56 13.88
C LEU A 125 4.77 -4.04 14.12
N MET A 126 4.05 -4.92 13.43
CA MET A 126 4.30 -6.36 13.51
C MET A 126 5.68 -6.72 12.97
N HIS A 127 6.09 -6.09 11.89
CA HIS A 127 7.44 -6.29 11.32
C HIS A 127 8.52 -5.84 12.32
N LEU A 128 8.36 -4.67 12.91
CA LEU A 128 9.32 -4.14 13.89
C LEU A 128 9.47 -5.04 15.12
N ARG A 129 8.39 -5.65 15.57
CA ARG A 129 8.44 -6.61 16.69
C ARG A 129 9.26 -7.85 16.37
N LYS A 130 9.31 -8.26 15.11
CA LYS A 130 10.06 -9.45 14.68
C LYS A 130 11.54 -9.19 14.50
N VAL A 131 11.94 -7.98 14.13
CA VAL A 131 13.33 -7.65 13.80
C VAL A 131 14.07 -6.92 14.92
N VAL A 132 13.38 -6.54 15.99
CA VAL A 132 13.99 -5.84 17.13
C VAL A 132 14.19 -6.79 18.34
#